data_aded1e33db4b4b0cd75ec6bf6906d12d
#
_entry.id   aded1e33db4b4b0cd75ec6bf6906d12d
#
_cell.length_a   1.000
_cell.length_b   1.000
_cell.length_c   1.000
_cell.angle_alpha   90.00
_cell.angle_beta   90.00
_cell.angle_gamma   90.00
#
_symmetry.space_group_name_H-M   'P 1'
#
loop_
_entity.id
_entity.type
_entity.pdbx_description
1 polymer ?
#
loop_
_entity_poly.entity_id
_entity_poly.type
_entity_poly.pdbx_seq_one_letter_code
_entity_poly.pdbx_strand_id
1 'polypeptide(L)'
;KKSVENITNNDAQDLFPMWVGDEIYFLSDRDRIMNVFVYNVQTKETSKVTNFTDYDVKFPSTNGRQIVFDNAGYIYKLDPSTKKAEKVNITLTSDNIYARSEIKDGGKYLSAASLSPDGKRVVVTARGEIFNLPAEQGVTKNITRTPGAHERSAAWSPDGKHIA
;
A
#
# COMPACT_ATOMS: atom_id res chain seq x y z
N LYS A 1 37.52 19.12 -19.99
CA LYS A 1 36.31 19.77 -19.48
C LYS A 1 35.34 18.66 -19.02
N LYS A 2 34.90 18.70 -17.76
CA LYS A 2 33.81 17.82 -17.32
C LYS A 2 32.52 18.43 -17.92
N SER A 3 31.86 17.72 -18.83
CA SER A 3 30.53 18.07 -19.34
C SER A 3 29.46 17.44 -18.46
N VAL A 4 28.38 18.17 -18.23
CA VAL A 4 27.15 17.65 -17.59
C VAL A 4 26.09 17.57 -18.68
N GLU A 5 25.45 16.41 -18.80
CA GLU A 5 24.37 16.17 -19.77
C GLU A 5 23.10 15.76 -19.00
N ASN A 6 21.96 16.37 -19.33
CA ASN A 6 20.66 15.92 -18.85
C ASN A 6 20.18 14.78 -19.75
N ILE A 7 20.10 13.57 -19.21
CA ILE A 7 19.78 12.36 -19.99
C ILE A 7 18.28 12.05 -20.06
N THR A 8 17.48 12.58 -19.17
CA THR A 8 16.04 12.27 -19.11
C THR A 8 15.17 13.31 -19.80
N ASN A 9 15.55 14.57 -19.74
CA ASN A 9 14.99 15.73 -20.46
C ASN A 9 13.44 15.73 -20.58
N ASN A 10 12.76 15.63 -19.43
CA ASN A 10 11.29 15.65 -19.31
C ASN A 10 10.88 16.34 -17.99
N ASP A 11 9.59 16.60 -17.84
CA ASP A 11 9.00 17.25 -16.64
C ASP A 11 8.63 16.28 -15.52
N ALA A 12 8.90 14.97 -15.69
CA ALA A 12 8.62 13.97 -14.70
C ALA A 12 9.66 13.94 -13.59
N GLN A 13 9.30 13.37 -12.45
CA GLN A 13 10.21 13.10 -11.36
C GLN A 13 11.00 11.83 -11.65
N ASP A 14 12.30 11.95 -11.89
CA ASP A 14 13.22 10.84 -12.10
C ASP A 14 14.11 10.66 -10.87
N LEU A 15 14.09 9.48 -10.24
CA LEU A 15 14.70 9.19 -8.94
C LEU A 15 15.53 7.91 -8.97
N PHE A 16 16.45 7.79 -8.02
CA PHE A 16 17.22 6.58 -7.72
C PHE A 16 17.94 5.97 -8.93
N PRO A 17 18.88 6.69 -9.58
CA PRO A 17 19.61 6.15 -10.71
C PRO A 17 20.48 4.96 -10.27
N MET A 18 20.43 3.86 -11.05
CA MET A 18 21.18 2.63 -10.83
C MET A 18 21.89 2.24 -12.11
N TRP A 19 23.21 2.20 -12.07
CA TRP A 19 24.02 1.86 -13.24
C TRP A 19 24.26 0.36 -13.33
N VAL A 20 23.85 -0.27 -14.43
CA VAL A 20 24.04 -1.71 -14.71
C VAL A 20 24.55 -1.88 -16.15
N GLY A 21 25.83 -2.21 -16.32
CA GLY A 21 26.45 -2.27 -17.65
C GLY A 21 26.40 -0.95 -18.39
N ASP A 22 25.84 -0.94 -19.60
CA ASP A 22 25.65 0.27 -20.42
C ASP A 22 24.26 0.90 -20.23
N GLU A 23 23.57 0.54 -19.18
CA GLU A 23 22.20 0.98 -18.92
C GLU A 23 22.09 1.68 -17.55
N ILE A 24 21.33 2.76 -17.50
CA ILE A 24 20.99 3.47 -16.27
C ILE A 24 19.49 3.23 -16.00
N TYR A 25 19.20 2.45 -14.97
CA TYR A 25 17.84 2.23 -14.48
C TYR A 25 17.48 3.32 -13.48
N PHE A 26 16.24 3.76 -13.48
CA PHE A 26 15.75 4.78 -12.57
C PHE A 26 14.22 4.65 -12.40
N LEU A 27 13.68 5.26 -11.36
CA LEU A 27 12.24 5.39 -11.18
C LEU A 27 11.75 6.67 -11.84
N SER A 28 10.59 6.60 -12.52
CA SER A 28 9.95 7.77 -13.12
C SER A 28 8.44 7.69 -13.03
N ASP A 29 7.79 8.83 -12.76
CA ASP A 29 6.33 9.00 -12.72
C ASP A 29 5.74 9.56 -14.03
N ARG A 30 6.52 9.52 -15.14
CA ARG A 30 6.09 10.06 -16.45
C ARG A 30 4.79 9.48 -16.98
N ASP A 31 4.37 8.32 -16.48
CA ASP A 31 3.09 7.67 -16.78
C ASP A 31 2.12 7.73 -15.59
N ARG A 32 2.27 8.71 -14.68
CA ARG A 32 1.50 8.97 -13.46
C ARG A 32 1.85 8.08 -12.27
N ILE A 33 2.20 6.83 -12.49
CA ILE A 33 2.60 5.88 -11.46
C ILE A 33 4.10 5.65 -11.58
N MET A 34 4.81 5.72 -10.46
CA MET A 34 6.24 5.50 -10.41
C MET A 34 6.57 4.07 -10.87
N ASN A 35 7.27 3.95 -11.98
CA ASN A 35 7.73 2.71 -12.57
C ASN A 35 9.23 2.72 -12.80
N VAL A 36 9.82 1.54 -13.06
CA VAL A 36 11.21 1.43 -13.47
C VAL A 36 11.32 1.74 -14.96
N PHE A 37 12.23 2.66 -15.28
CA PHE A 37 12.66 3.01 -16.63
C PHE A 37 14.14 2.72 -16.79
N VAL A 38 14.58 2.61 -18.03
CA VAL A 38 15.99 2.42 -18.38
C VAL A 38 16.40 3.38 -19.49
N TYR A 39 17.55 3.99 -19.30
CA TYR A 39 18.26 4.78 -20.34
C TYR A 39 19.47 3.97 -20.82
N ASN A 40 19.56 3.73 -22.10
CA ASN A 40 20.72 3.10 -22.71
C ASN A 40 21.74 4.18 -23.11
N VAL A 41 22.97 4.09 -22.59
CA VAL A 41 24.01 5.09 -22.78
C VAL A 41 24.52 5.13 -24.23
N GLN A 42 24.46 3.99 -24.94
CA GLN A 42 24.95 3.87 -26.32
C GLN A 42 23.91 4.40 -27.32
N THR A 43 22.65 3.98 -27.20
CA THR A 43 21.58 4.41 -28.11
C THR A 43 20.95 5.73 -27.73
N LYS A 44 21.17 6.19 -26.51
CA LYS A 44 20.55 7.39 -25.91
C LYS A 44 19.02 7.34 -25.83
N GLU A 45 18.46 6.14 -25.80
CA GLU A 45 17.03 5.91 -25.73
C GLU A 45 16.59 5.56 -24.31
N THR A 46 15.42 6.07 -23.94
CA THR A 46 14.74 5.74 -22.68
C THR A 46 13.55 4.85 -22.96
N SER A 47 13.42 3.76 -22.24
CA SER A 47 12.27 2.86 -22.32
C SER A 47 11.73 2.46 -20.95
N LYS A 48 10.43 2.15 -20.90
CA LYS A 48 9.76 1.66 -19.70
C LYS A 48 10.05 0.18 -19.51
N VAL A 49 10.32 -0.21 -18.27
CA VAL A 49 10.67 -1.61 -17.91
C VAL A 49 9.53 -2.29 -17.15
N THR A 50 8.88 -1.58 -16.23
CA THR A 50 7.75 -2.14 -15.45
C THR A 50 6.45 -1.41 -15.80
N ASN A 51 5.30 -2.10 -15.60
CA ASN A 51 3.98 -1.58 -15.97
C ASN A 51 2.98 -1.72 -14.81
N PHE A 52 3.35 -1.22 -13.63
CA PHE A 52 2.43 -1.13 -12.49
C PHE A 52 1.45 0.02 -12.70
N THR A 53 0.19 -0.20 -12.33
CA THR A 53 -0.92 0.74 -12.56
C THR A 53 -1.59 1.25 -11.30
N ASP A 54 -1.41 0.55 -10.16
CA ASP A 54 -2.14 0.85 -8.93
C ASP A 54 -1.25 1.47 -7.84
N TYR A 55 0.02 1.08 -7.77
CA TYR A 55 0.95 1.51 -6.73
C TYR A 55 2.31 1.85 -7.31
N ASP A 56 2.95 2.84 -6.69
CA ASP A 56 4.30 3.25 -7.04
C ASP A 56 5.33 2.17 -6.74
N VAL A 57 6.33 2.06 -7.60
CA VAL A 57 7.57 1.36 -7.29
C VAL A 57 8.39 2.20 -6.31
N LYS A 58 8.91 1.58 -5.25
CA LYS A 58 9.69 2.25 -4.19
C LYS A 58 10.97 1.49 -3.85
N PHE A 59 11.90 2.20 -3.22
CA PHE A 59 13.12 1.65 -2.62
C PHE A 59 13.94 0.74 -3.55
N PRO A 60 14.24 1.15 -4.79
CA PRO A 60 15.02 0.33 -5.69
C PRO A 60 16.48 0.23 -5.20
N SER A 61 17.08 -0.92 -5.40
CA SER A 61 18.50 -1.18 -5.10
C SER A 61 19.07 -2.17 -6.10
N THR A 62 20.38 -2.07 -6.37
CA THR A 62 21.06 -2.97 -7.29
C THR A 62 22.40 -3.43 -6.75
N ASN A 63 22.79 -4.65 -7.13
CA ASN A 63 24.13 -5.20 -6.92
C ASN A 63 24.98 -5.16 -8.23
N GLY A 64 24.53 -4.41 -9.24
CA GLY A 64 25.15 -4.32 -10.57
C GLY A 64 24.76 -5.46 -11.53
N ARG A 65 23.95 -6.43 -11.08
CA ARG A 65 23.46 -7.57 -11.91
C ARG A 65 21.95 -7.71 -11.86
N GLN A 66 21.36 -7.42 -10.73
CA GLN A 66 19.91 -7.49 -10.48
C GLN A 66 19.46 -6.23 -9.79
N ILE A 67 18.21 -5.90 -9.96
CA ILE A 67 17.56 -4.79 -9.29
C ILE A 67 16.44 -5.36 -8.43
N VAL A 68 16.34 -4.92 -7.20
CA VAL A 68 15.22 -5.25 -6.30
C VAL A 68 14.48 -3.97 -5.95
N PHE A 69 13.17 -4.06 -5.76
CA PHE A 69 12.33 -2.93 -5.37
C PHE A 69 11.06 -3.40 -4.67
N ASP A 70 10.39 -2.47 -4.03
CA ASP A 70 9.05 -2.66 -3.45
C ASP A 70 7.96 -2.15 -4.40
N ASN A 71 6.83 -2.88 -4.45
CA ASN A 71 5.59 -2.40 -5.01
C ASN A 71 4.42 -3.00 -4.24
N ALA A 72 3.53 -2.16 -3.71
CA ALA A 72 2.36 -2.57 -2.93
C ALA A 72 2.70 -3.45 -1.70
N GLY A 73 3.86 -3.27 -1.07
CA GLY A 73 4.32 -4.07 0.06
C GLY A 73 4.88 -5.44 -0.31
N TYR A 74 5.12 -5.69 -1.60
CA TYR A 74 5.79 -6.90 -2.08
C TYR A 74 7.15 -6.57 -2.66
N ILE A 75 8.11 -7.47 -2.43
CA ILE A 75 9.44 -7.38 -3.02
C ILE A 75 9.44 -7.98 -4.42
N TYR A 76 9.98 -7.24 -5.36
CA TYR A 76 10.22 -7.67 -6.73
C TYR A 76 11.70 -7.73 -7.04
N LYS A 77 12.06 -8.66 -7.91
CA LYS A 77 13.40 -8.79 -8.49
C LYS A 77 13.29 -8.58 -10.00
N LEU A 78 14.02 -7.62 -10.52
CA LEU A 78 14.16 -7.33 -11.95
C LEU A 78 15.51 -7.86 -12.45
N ASP A 79 15.45 -8.63 -13.51
CA ASP A 79 16.63 -9.07 -14.26
C ASP A 79 16.87 -8.09 -15.43
N PRO A 80 17.96 -7.30 -15.42
CA PRO A 80 18.28 -6.36 -16.49
C PRO A 80 18.47 -7.01 -17.86
N SER A 81 18.93 -8.27 -17.91
CA SER A 81 19.18 -8.97 -19.20
C SER A 81 17.89 -9.34 -19.94
N THR A 82 16.85 -9.70 -19.20
CA THR A 82 15.53 -10.07 -19.74
C THR A 82 14.51 -8.97 -19.62
N LYS A 83 14.80 -7.93 -18.83
CA LYS A 83 13.89 -6.81 -18.45
C LYS A 83 12.59 -7.29 -17.82
N LYS A 84 12.61 -8.47 -17.17
CA LYS A 84 11.47 -9.04 -16.47
C LYS A 84 11.58 -8.80 -14.98
N ALA A 85 10.49 -8.31 -14.40
CA ALA A 85 10.32 -8.17 -12.96
C ALA A 85 9.41 -9.30 -12.44
N GLU A 86 9.89 -10.01 -11.43
CA GLU A 86 9.17 -11.11 -10.80
C GLU A 86 9.00 -10.84 -9.32
N LYS A 87 7.81 -11.13 -8.79
CA LYS A 87 7.54 -11.05 -7.35
C LYS A 87 8.34 -12.12 -6.62
N VAL A 88 9.07 -11.72 -5.58
CA VAL A 88 9.80 -12.65 -4.72
C VAL A 88 8.81 -13.34 -3.78
N ASN A 89 8.74 -14.65 -3.87
CA ASN A 89 7.89 -15.42 -2.97
C ASN A 89 8.62 -15.65 -1.65
N ILE A 90 8.12 -15.01 -0.57
CA ILE A 90 8.66 -15.12 0.77
C ILE A 90 7.68 -15.92 1.62
N THR A 91 8.13 -17.04 2.15
CA THR A 91 7.36 -17.85 3.08
C THR A 91 7.96 -17.71 4.48
N LEU A 92 7.13 -17.33 5.43
CA LEU A 92 7.48 -17.29 6.84
C LEU A 92 6.79 -18.43 7.57
N THR A 93 7.56 -19.30 8.20
CA THR A 93 7.03 -20.30 9.12
C THR A 93 7.09 -19.70 10.53
N SER A 94 5.92 -19.32 11.05
CA SER A 94 5.79 -18.71 12.38
C SER A 94 4.50 -19.16 13.03
N ASP A 95 4.54 -19.33 14.35
CA ASP A 95 3.33 -19.62 15.14
C ASP A 95 2.34 -18.47 15.18
N ASN A 96 2.72 -17.28 14.68
CA ASN A 96 1.92 -16.07 14.61
C ASN A 96 1.15 -15.78 15.91
N ILE A 97 1.82 -15.89 17.05
CA ILE A 97 1.21 -15.76 18.38
C ILE A 97 0.42 -14.47 18.51
N TYR A 98 0.93 -13.38 17.94
CA TYR A 98 0.27 -12.06 17.96
C TYR A 98 -0.90 -11.92 16.97
N ALA A 99 -1.05 -12.84 16.02
CA ALA A 99 -2.16 -12.87 15.08
C ALA A 99 -3.31 -13.79 15.54
N ARG A 100 -3.14 -14.48 16.68
CA ARG A 100 -4.20 -15.32 17.24
C ARG A 100 -5.34 -14.46 17.76
N SER A 101 -6.58 -14.94 17.55
CA SER A 101 -7.76 -14.29 18.07
C SER A 101 -7.76 -14.29 19.60
N GLU A 102 -7.96 -13.13 20.19
CA GLU A 102 -8.08 -12.95 21.63
C GLU A 102 -9.40 -12.25 21.96
N ILE A 103 -10.00 -12.65 23.09
CA ILE A 103 -11.15 -11.91 23.64
C ILE A 103 -10.59 -10.82 24.55
N LYS A 104 -10.91 -9.57 24.23
CA LYS A 104 -10.46 -8.40 25.02
C LYS A 104 -11.66 -7.55 25.44
N ASP A 105 -11.50 -6.85 26.56
CA ASP A 105 -12.43 -5.82 26.98
C ASP A 105 -12.44 -4.68 25.96
N GLY A 106 -13.52 -4.58 25.19
CA GLY A 106 -13.69 -3.56 24.15
C GLY A 106 -13.80 -2.14 24.69
N GLY A 107 -14.27 -1.97 25.95
CA GLY A 107 -14.46 -0.67 26.56
C GLY A 107 -13.21 0.21 26.60
N LYS A 108 -12.04 -0.40 26.76
CA LYS A 108 -10.73 0.30 26.76
C LYS A 108 -10.30 0.82 25.40
N TYR A 109 -10.95 0.40 24.33
CA TYR A 109 -10.55 0.70 22.95
C TYR A 109 -11.61 1.49 22.18
N LEU A 110 -12.63 1.99 22.87
CA LEU A 110 -13.66 2.83 22.26
C LEU A 110 -13.04 4.15 21.79
N SER A 111 -13.23 4.48 20.53
CA SER A 111 -12.69 5.70 19.92
C SER A 111 -13.76 6.66 19.40
N ALA A 112 -14.95 6.16 19.11
CA ALA A 112 -16.09 6.96 18.66
C ALA A 112 -17.40 6.26 19.01
N ALA A 113 -18.46 7.05 19.20
CA ALA A 113 -19.82 6.57 19.42
C ALA A 113 -20.83 7.51 18.76
N SER A 114 -21.90 6.95 18.19
CA SER A 114 -23.02 7.70 17.60
C SER A 114 -24.32 7.02 17.98
N LEU A 115 -25.27 7.81 18.55
CA LEU A 115 -26.59 7.35 18.92
C LEU A 115 -27.51 7.30 17.69
N SER A 116 -28.32 6.26 17.58
CA SER A 116 -29.35 6.21 16.54
C SER A 116 -30.42 7.31 16.76
N PRO A 117 -31.05 7.83 15.70
CA PRO A 117 -32.05 8.89 15.80
C PRO A 117 -33.24 8.56 16.73
N ASP A 118 -33.59 7.27 16.86
CA ASP A 118 -34.65 6.78 17.73
C ASP A 118 -34.18 6.47 19.16
N GLY A 119 -32.90 6.64 19.46
CA GLY A 119 -32.31 6.41 20.78
C GLY A 119 -32.17 4.95 21.19
N LYS A 120 -32.54 3.99 20.33
CA LYS A 120 -32.57 2.57 20.71
C LYS A 120 -31.25 1.83 20.50
N ARG A 121 -30.35 2.37 19.73
CA ARG A 121 -29.08 1.74 19.40
C ARG A 121 -27.93 2.75 19.42
N VAL A 122 -26.74 2.24 19.68
CA VAL A 122 -25.48 2.99 19.60
C VAL A 122 -24.55 2.26 18.66
N VAL A 123 -23.96 2.96 17.71
CA VAL A 123 -22.83 2.47 16.97
C VAL A 123 -21.55 2.96 17.64
N VAL A 124 -20.59 2.06 17.83
CA VAL A 124 -19.28 2.39 18.42
C VAL A 124 -18.18 1.84 17.54
N THR A 125 -17.06 2.53 17.53
CA THR A 125 -15.82 2.06 16.92
C THR A 125 -14.85 1.61 18.00
N ALA A 126 -14.37 0.38 17.92
CA ALA A 126 -13.37 -0.18 18.83
C ALA A 126 -12.35 -1.01 18.07
N ARG A 127 -11.07 -0.70 18.20
CA ARG A 127 -9.95 -1.40 17.54
C ARG A 127 -10.06 -1.51 16.02
N GLY A 128 -10.68 -0.54 15.37
CA GLY A 128 -10.84 -0.53 13.91
C GLY A 128 -12.04 -1.35 13.41
N GLU A 129 -12.88 -1.88 14.29
CA GLU A 129 -14.14 -2.54 13.94
C GLU A 129 -15.32 -1.70 14.42
N ILE A 130 -16.46 -1.82 13.74
CA ILE A 130 -17.69 -1.11 14.07
C ILE A 130 -18.68 -2.07 14.69
N PHE A 131 -19.17 -1.72 15.89
CA PHE A 131 -20.15 -2.49 16.63
C PHE A 131 -21.45 -1.72 16.76
N ASN A 132 -22.55 -2.42 16.59
CA ASN A 132 -23.89 -1.91 16.82
C ASN A 132 -24.45 -2.51 18.10
N LEU A 133 -24.63 -1.68 19.13
CA LEU A 133 -25.08 -2.04 20.47
C LEU A 133 -26.51 -1.59 20.68
N PRO A 134 -27.36 -2.41 21.36
CA PRO A 134 -28.65 -1.93 21.85
C PRO A 134 -28.45 -0.99 23.04
N ALA A 135 -29.33 0.01 23.18
CA ALA A 135 -29.29 0.95 24.31
C ALA A 135 -29.71 0.28 25.64
N GLU A 136 -30.59 -0.70 25.57
CA GLU A 136 -31.07 -1.44 26.74
C GLU A 136 -30.77 -2.93 26.61
N GLN A 137 -31.73 -3.72 26.17
CA GLN A 137 -31.59 -5.18 26.03
C GLN A 137 -31.41 -5.57 24.54
N GLY A 138 -30.58 -6.55 24.28
CA GLY A 138 -30.35 -7.07 22.93
C GLY A 138 -28.95 -7.57 22.68
N VAL A 139 -28.66 -7.91 21.42
CA VAL A 139 -27.40 -8.48 21.00
C VAL A 139 -26.53 -7.38 20.38
N THR A 140 -25.29 -7.28 20.86
CA THR A 140 -24.25 -6.52 20.20
C THR A 140 -23.79 -7.24 18.93
N LYS A 141 -23.70 -6.52 17.82
CA LYS A 141 -23.22 -7.06 16.54
C LYS A 141 -21.99 -6.32 16.08
N ASN A 142 -20.92 -7.05 15.76
CA ASN A 142 -19.87 -6.53 14.92
C ASN A 142 -20.38 -6.51 13.47
N ILE A 143 -20.42 -5.32 12.86
CA ILE A 143 -21.01 -5.12 11.54
C ILE A 143 -19.98 -5.08 10.41
N THR A 144 -18.72 -4.82 10.70
CA THR A 144 -17.65 -4.78 9.69
C THR A 144 -16.96 -6.12 9.52
N ARG A 145 -16.47 -6.73 10.57
CA ARG A 145 -15.75 -8.02 10.56
C ARG A 145 -14.58 -8.05 9.56
N THR A 146 -13.81 -6.97 9.53
CA THR A 146 -12.71 -6.76 8.57
C THR A 146 -11.36 -6.63 9.30
N PRO A 147 -10.79 -7.72 9.83
CA PRO A 147 -9.60 -7.67 10.70
C PRO A 147 -8.36 -7.06 10.04
N GLY A 148 -8.36 -6.92 8.71
CA GLY A 148 -7.28 -6.27 7.95
C GLY A 148 -7.50 -4.79 7.68
N ALA A 149 -8.64 -4.21 8.07
CA ALA A 149 -8.97 -2.81 7.87
C ALA A 149 -9.09 -2.07 9.21
N HIS A 150 -9.12 -0.76 9.16
CA HIS A 150 -9.29 0.08 10.33
C HIS A 150 -10.39 1.12 10.08
N GLU A 151 -11.60 0.76 10.43
CA GLU A 151 -12.75 1.64 10.34
C GLU A 151 -12.74 2.67 11.47
N ARG A 152 -13.23 3.87 11.18
CA ARG A 152 -13.26 5.00 12.12
C ARG A 152 -14.53 5.82 11.96
N SER A 153 -14.91 6.48 13.06
CA SER A 153 -15.89 7.57 13.06
C SER A 153 -17.25 7.20 12.45
N ALA A 154 -17.71 5.96 12.67
CA ALA A 154 -19.02 5.54 12.21
C ALA A 154 -20.15 6.37 12.79
N ALA A 155 -21.10 6.76 11.96
CA ALA A 155 -22.27 7.56 12.35
C ALA A 155 -23.56 7.03 11.72
N TRP A 156 -24.67 7.25 12.41
CA TRP A 156 -26.00 6.97 11.89
C TRP A 156 -26.43 8.03 10.87
N SER A 157 -27.11 7.60 9.82
CA SER A 157 -27.83 8.51 8.95
C SER A 157 -29.00 9.16 9.71
N PRO A 158 -29.44 10.38 9.33
CA PRO A 158 -30.55 11.07 9.99
C PRO A 158 -31.88 10.29 9.98
N ASP A 159 -32.10 9.42 9.01
CA ASP A 159 -33.30 8.57 8.90
C ASP A 159 -33.16 7.25 9.67
N GLY A 160 -32.00 6.99 10.32
CA GLY A 160 -31.75 5.78 11.10
C GLY A 160 -31.66 4.48 10.32
N LYS A 161 -31.54 4.56 8.98
CA LYS A 161 -31.54 3.35 8.14
C LYS A 161 -30.13 2.86 7.75
N HIS A 162 -29.16 3.76 7.81
CA HIS A 162 -27.80 3.49 7.37
C HIS A 162 -26.79 3.88 8.44
N ILE A 163 -25.62 3.25 8.39
CA ILE A 163 -24.40 3.60 9.13
C ILE A 163 -23.32 3.86 8.10
N ALA A 164 -22.62 4.99 8.22
CA ALA A 164 -21.53 5.41 7.34
C ALA A 164 -20.25 5.63 8.15
#